data_7e02b0f7e4639e270ab1bc33db90c501
#
_entry.id   7e02b0f7e4639e270ab1bc33db90c501
#
_cell.length_a   1.000
_cell.length_b   1.000
_cell.length_c   1.000
_cell.angle_alpha   90.00
_cell.angle_beta   90.00
_cell.angle_gamma   90.00
#
_symmetry.space_group_name_H-M   'P 1'
#
loop_
_entity.id
_entity.type
_entity.pdbx_description
1 polymer ?
#
loop_
_entity_poly.entity_id
_entity_poly.type
_entity_poly.pdbx_seq_one_letter_code
_entity_poly.pdbx_strand_id
1 'polypeptide(L)'
;VGLNELIGHVRALVIQVDCERAVDYMKELYLMTPYRFLVGYMNSTHNIYILKNTDDTPLYFILEPLRVDYTDESTRMNSLYPVSAKHPNARYIGEIFHCSDLDETVKIIQSHDIQFHTANESINALFDDKQFKFTVPSVYTHNLFAYTTATMDDLDSLELGQRFELDDDDLKKLDSVNQFYHAQGFNELLLGVDHMATRVLSSSREYAILELMTCSNYYFWGAYNIESMNSSTN
;
A
#
# COMPACT_ATOMS: atom_id res chain seq x y z
N VAL A 1 -12.85 -9.87 17.56
CA VAL A 1 -11.55 -10.54 17.48
C VAL A 1 -10.55 -10.01 18.51
N GLY A 2 -10.81 -8.92 19.19
CA GLY A 2 -9.92 -8.38 20.25
C GLY A 2 -8.86 -7.40 19.73
N LEU A 3 -8.89 -7.03 18.45
CA LEU A 3 -7.94 -6.11 17.85
C LEU A 3 -8.35 -4.63 17.92
N ASN A 4 -9.60 -4.31 18.26
CA ASN A 4 -10.13 -2.94 18.23
C ASN A 4 -9.36 -1.94 19.13
N GLU A 5 -8.68 -2.41 20.17
CA GLU A 5 -7.85 -1.59 21.04
C GLU A 5 -6.36 -1.62 20.65
N LEU A 6 -5.96 -2.59 19.82
CA LEU A 6 -4.58 -2.79 19.40
C LEU A 6 -4.28 -2.13 18.06
N ILE A 7 -5.18 -2.26 17.08
CA ILE A 7 -4.97 -1.73 15.73
C ILE A 7 -5.64 -0.36 15.60
N GLY A 8 -4.82 0.63 15.24
CA GLY A 8 -5.23 1.99 14.93
C GLY A 8 -5.52 2.21 13.45
N HIS A 9 -5.33 3.44 13.01
CA HIS A 9 -5.59 3.85 11.62
C HIS A 9 -4.53 3.32 10.65
N VAL A 10 -4.90 3.22 9.37
CA VAL A 10 -3.96 3.02 8.27
C VAL A 10 -2.96 4.17 8.25
N ARG A 11 -1.68 3.83 8.26
CA ARG A 11 -0.56 4.79 8.22
C ARG A 11 0.01 4.94 6.82
N ALA A 12 0.02 3.87 6.06
CA ALA A 12 0.48 3.92 4.68
C ALA A 12 -0.27 2.92 3.79
N LEU A 13 -0.41 3.29 2.53
CA LEU A 13 -0.80 2.42 1.43
C LEU A 13 0.46 2.00 0.71
N VAL A 14 0.60 0.71 0.43
CA VAL A 14 1.79 0.17 -0.22
C VAL A 14 1.46 -0.18 -1.66
N ILE A 15 2.16 0.47 -2.58
CA ILE A 15 2.04 0.28 -4.02
C ILE A 15 3.36 -0.27 -4.54
N GLN A 16 3.32 -1.29 -5.34
CA GLN A 16 4.47 -1.72 -6.09
C GLN A 16 4.33 -1.32 -7.56
N VAL A 17 5.41 -0.77 -8.10
CA VAL A 17 5.55 -0.46 -9.53
C VAL A 17 6.58 -1.38 -10.17
N ASP A 18 6.57 -1.46 -11.50
CA ASP A 18 7.62 -2.14 -12.24
C ASP A 18 8.93 -1.31 -12.19
N CYS A 19 10.05 -1.96 -12.46
CA CYS A 19 11.36 -1.31 -12.53
C CYS A 19 11.32 -0.10 -13.49
N GLU A 20 11.89 1.03 -13.07
CA GLU A 20 11.93 2.31 -13.81
C GLU A 20 10.55 2.94 -14.09
N ARG A 21 9.53 2.65 -13.23
CA ARG A 21 8.17 3.15 -13.44
C ARG A 21 7.64 4.06 -12.33
N ALA A 22 8.40 4.29 -11.28
CA ALA A 22 7.94 5.07 -10.14
C ALA A 22 7.56 6.51 -10.54
N VAL A 23 8.39 7.19 -11.33
CA VAL A 23 8.12 8.58 -11.75
C VAL A 23 6.89 8.68 -12.65
N ASP A 24 6.69 7.73 -13.57
CA ASP A 24 5.49 7.70 -14.41
C ASP A 24 4.23 7.50 -13.55
N TYR A 25 4.27 6.61 -12.56
CA TYR A 25 3.17 6.43 -11.64
C TYR A 25 2.95 7.66 -10.74
N MET A 26 4.00 8.29 -10.25
CA MET A 26 3.88 9.54 -9.49
C MET A 26 3.23 10.65 -10.31
N LYS A 27 3.50 10.75 -11.62
CA LYS A 27 2.82 11.71 -12.51
C LYS A 27 1.31 11.47 -12.57
N GLU A 28 0.87 10.19 -12.62
CA GLU A 28 -0.55 9.85 -12.55
C GLU A 28 -1.16 10.27 -11.20
N LEU A 29 -0.49 9.97 -10.09
CA LEU A 29 -0.94 10.40 -8.77
C LEU A 29 -1.00 11.92 -8.64
N TYR A 30 -0.01 12.66 -9.17
CA TYR A 30 0.01 14.13 -9.15
C TYR A 30 -1.16 14.73 -9.91
N LEU A 31 -1.60 14.08 -11.00
CA LEU A 31 -2.72 14.52 -11.80
C LEU A 31 -4.08 14.24 -11.15
N MET A 32 -4.20 13.11 -10.45
CA MET A 32 -5.48 12.60 -9.96
C MET A 32 -5.68 12.78 -8.45
N THR A 33 -4.64 13.17 -7.72
CA THR A 33 -4.68 13.27 -6.25
C THR A 33 -3.87 14.46 -5.75
N PRO A 34 -4.09 14.91 -4.51
CA PRO A 34 -3.24 15.92 -3.87
C PRO A 34 -1.94 15.36 -3.29
N TYR A 35 -1.64 14.08 -3.45
CA TYR A 35 -0.39 13.49 -2.97
C TYR A 35 0.83 14.02 -3.72
N ARG A 36 1.89 14.34 -2.98
CA ARG A 36 3.15 14.88 -3.52
C ARG A 36 4.33 14.13 -2.92
N PHE A 37 5.38 13.97 -3.70
CA PHE A 37 6.64 13.36 -3.24
C PHE A 37 7.18 14.12 -2.03
N LEU A 38 7.55 13.35 -1.01
CA LEU A 38 8.11 13.86 0.24
C LEU A 38 9.59 13.51 0.34
N VAL A 39 9.94 12.24 0.16
CA VAL A 39 11.30 11.72 0.31
C VAL A 39 11.44 10.37 -0.37
N GLY A 40 12.65 10.01 -0.77
CA GLY A 40 13.02 8.69 -1.26
C GLY A 40 14.03 7.99 -0.36
N TYR A 41 13.95 6.66 -0.32
CA TYR A 41 14.94 5.79 0.31
C TYR A 41 15.34 4.68 -0.65
N MET A 42 16.61 4.31 -0.64
CA MET A 42 17.16 3.23 -1.45
C MET A 42 17.83 2.20 -0.56
N ASN A 43 17.44 0.96 -0.72
CA ASN A 43 18.12 -0.18 -0.10
C ASN A 43 18.79 -1.07 -1.16
N SER A 44 19.20 -2.28 -0.79
CA SER A 44 19.89 -3.21 -1.71
C SER A 44 19.01 -3.75 -2.85
N THR A 45 17.71 -3.61 -2.77
CA THR A 45 16.76 -4.24 -3.71
C THR A 45 15.78 -3.27 -4.34
N HIS A 46 15.42 -2.18 -3.65
CA HIS A 46 14.36 -1.28 -4.07
C HIS A 46 14.70 0.18 -3.82
N ASN A 47 14.10 1.04 -4.65
CA ASN A 47 13.81 2.41 -4.30
C ASN A 47 12.42 2.47 -3.65
N ILE A 48 12.30 3.25 -2.58
CA ILE A 48 11.05 3.50 -1.86
C ILE A 48 10.77 4.99 -1.95
N TYR A 49 9.70 5.36 -2.66
CA TYR A 49 9.26 6.75 -2.78
C TYR A 49 8.08 6.97 -1.85
N ILE A 50 8.16 7.97 -1.01
CA ILE A 50 7.10 8.29 -0.05
C ILE A 50 6.42 9.57 -0.49
N LEU A 51 5.09 9.48 -0.66
CA LEU A 51 4.25 10.63 -0.98
C LEU A 51 3.34 10.93 0.20
N LYS A 52 3.08 12.21 0.40
CA LYS A 52 2.21 12.73 1.44
C LYS A 52 1.19 13.71 0.84
N ASN A 53 0.02 13.78 1.45
CA ASN A 53 -0.97 14.83 1.21
C ASN A 53 -1.04 15.73 2.44
N THR A 54 -1.93 15.46 3.38
CA THR A 54 -2.07 16.16 4.66
C THR A 54 -1.59 15.27 5.81
N ASP A 55 -1.45 15.84 7.00
CA ASP A 55 -0.96 15.09 8.16
C ASP A 55 -1.90 13.96 8.60
N ASP A 56 -3.19 14.12 8.34
CA ASP A 56 -4.22 13.14 8.74
C ASP A 56 -4.48 12.05 7.67
N THR A 57 -3.77 12.08 6.55
CA THR A 57 -3.93 11.07 5.49
C THR A 57 -2.83 10.02 5.53
N PRO A 58 -3.14 8.75 5.18
CA PRO A 58 -2.11 7.74 5.02
C PRO A 58 -1.04 8.18 4.02
N LEU A 59 0.21 7.78 4.26
CA LEU A 59 1.27 7.95 3.27
C LEU A 59 1.08 6.99 2.10
N TYR A 60 1.64 7.31 0.93
CA TYR A 60 1.86 6.34 -0.14
C TYR A 60 3.31 5.90 -0.12
N PHE A 61 3.53 4.60 0.01
CA PHE A 61 4.82 3.97 -0.17
C PHE A 61 4.85 3.29 -1.53
N ILE A 62 5.60 3.86 -2.46
CA ILE A 62 5.79 3.30 -3.80
C ILE A 62 7.09 2.51 -3.79
N LEU A 63 7.00 1.21 -3.98
CA LEU A 63 8.13 0.29 -4.02
C LEU A 63 8.50 0.04 -5.49
N GLU A 64 9.71 0.42 -5.86
CA GLU A 64 10.26 0.18 -7.20
C GLU A 64 11.45 -0.77 -7.09
N PRO A 65 11.39 -1.98 -7.63
CA PRO A 65 12.53 -2.88 -7.63
C PRO A 65 13.66 -2.31 -8.49
N LEU A 66 14.91 -2.39 -8.00
CA LEU A 66 16.10 -1.97 -8.75
C LEU A 66 16.37 -2.86 -9.97
N ARG A 67 15.79 -4.05 -9.98
CA ARG A 67 15.93 -5.04 -11.06
C ARG A 67 14.64 -5.82 -11.18
N VAL A 68 14.33 -6.27 -12.39
CA VAL A 68 13.11 -7.03 -12.70
C VAL A 68 12.98 -8.33 -11.89
N ASP A 69 14.09 -8.96 -11.54
CA ASP A 69 14.13 -10.19 -10.74
C ASP A 69 13.92 -9.98 -9.23
N TYR A 70 13.85 -8.72 -8.76
CA TYR A 70 13.51 -8.38 -7.37
C TYR A 70 11.99 -8.24 -7.13
N THR A 71 11.17 -8.59 -8.09
CA THR A 71 9.71 -8.59 -7.97
C THR A 71 9.27 -9.57 -6.88
N ASP A 72 8.49 -9.08 -5.92
CA ASP A 72 8.01 -9.88 -4.80
C ASP A 72 6.87 -10.84 -5.17
N GLU A 73 6.51 -11.71 -4.23
CA GLU A 73 5.47 -12.71 -4.42
C GLU A 73 4.08 -12.07 -4.60
N SER A 74 3.77 -11.02 -3.87
CA SER A 74 2.49 -10.31 -3.99
C SER A 74 2.28 -9.78 -5.40
N THR A 75 3.33 -9.19 -5.99
CA THR A 75 3.29 -8.74 -7.39
C THR A 75 3.10 -9.91 -8.36
N ARG A 76 3.81 -11.03 -8.13
CA ARG A 76 3.64 -12.23 -8.95
C ARG A 76 2.22 -12.78 -8.88
N MET A 77 1.62 -12.84 -7.70
CA MET A 77 0.23 -13.27 -7.52
C MET A 77 -0.74 -12.34 -8.24
N ASN A 78 -0.58 -11.04 -8.12
CA ASN A 78 -1.40 -10.06 -8.80
C ASN A 78 -1.25 -10.10 -10.33
N SER A 79 -0.09 -10.50 -10.85
CA SER A 79 0.15 -10.64 -12.29
C SER A 79 -0.63 -11.77 -12.95
N LEU A 80 -1.24 -12.67 -12.18
CA LEU A 80 -2.11 -13.73 -12.69
C LEU A 80 -3.43 -13.18 -13.26
N TYR A 81 -3.85 -11.98 -12.89
CA TYR A 81 -5.02 -11.36 -13.47
C TYR A 81 -4.72 -10.81 -14.86
N PRO A 82 -5.57 -11.11 -15.88
CA PRO A 82 -5.33 -10.67 -17.26
C PRO A 82 -5.16 -9.15 -17.42
N VAL A 83 -5.82 -8.37 -16.56
CA VAL A 83 -5.69 -6.90 -16.56
C VAL A 83 -4.31 -6.48 -16.09
N SER A 84 -3.79 -7.08 -15.04
CA SER A 84 -2.44 -6.80 -14.52
C SER A 84 -1.35 -7.18 -15.53
N ALA A 85 -1.55 -8.28 -16.30
CA ALA A 85 -0.62 -8.68 -17.34
C ALA A 85 -0.55 -7.69 -18.51
N LYS A 86 -1.64 -6.94 -18.76
CA LYS A 86 -1.69 -5.92 -19.83
C LYS A 86 -1.22 -4.54 -19.36
N HIS A 87 -1.38 -4.23 -18.07
CA HIS A 87 -1.09 -2.94 -17.49
C HIS A 87 -0.33 -3.13 -16.16
N PRO A 88 0.92 -3.61 -16.22
CA PRO A 88 1.66 -4.01 -15.01
C PRO A 88 2.26 -2.85 -14.21
N ASN A 89 2.06 -1.59 -14.61
CA ASN A 89 2.84 -0.46 -14.13
C ASN A 89 2.74 -0.18 -12.65
N ALA A 90 1.60 -0.46 -12.03
CA ALA A 90 1.42 -0.26 -10.60
C ALA A 90 0.40 -1.24 -10.02
N ARG A 91 0.64 -1.69 -8.78
CA ARG A 91 -0.24 -2.58 -8.04
C ARG A 91 -0.33 -2.15 -6.59
N TYR A 92 -1.55 -2.01 -6.12
CA TYR A 92 -1.79 -1.93 -4.69
C TYR A 92 -1.52 -3.31 -4.09
N ILE A 93 -0.61 -3.38 -3.12
CA ILE A 93 -0.21 -4.65 -2.51
C ILE A 93 -0.58 -4.74 -1.03
N GLY A 94 -0.99 -3.66 -0.39
CA GLY A 94 -1.44 -3.72 0.99
C GLY A 94 -1.43 -2.42 1.75
N GLU A 95 -1.68 -2.53 3.05
CA GLU A 95 -1.80 -1.42 3.99
C GLU A 95 -0.92 -1.65 5.20
N ILE A 96 -0.36 -0.57 5.73
CA ILE A 96 0.37 -0.56 6.99
C ILE A 96 -0.52 0.10 8.05
N PHE A 97 -0.85 -0.66 9.08
CA PHE A 97 -1.63 -0.19 10.23
C PHE A 97 -0.71 0.16 11.39
N HIS A 98 -1.04 1.21 12.10
CA HIS A 98 -0.48 1.40 13.43
C HIS A 98 -1.04 0.35 14.38
N CYS A 99 -0.19 -0.18 15.27
CA CYS A 99 -0.63 -0.98 16.40
C CYS A 99 0.05 -0.51 17.69
N SER A 100 -0.62 -0.69 18.82
CA SER A 100 -0.07 -0.31 20.13
C SER A 100 0.90 -1.35 20.69
N ASP A 101 0.77 -2.61 20.28
CA ASP A 101 1.63 -3.74 20.66
C ASP A 101 1.77 -4.68 19.45
N LEU A 102 2.98 -4.76 18.89
CA LEU A 102 3.25 -5.53 17.68
C LEU A 102 3.19 -7.03 17.93
N ASP A 103 3.75 -7.50 19.04
CA ASP A 103 3.82 -8.93 19.35
C ASP A 103 2.43 -9.50 19.68
N GLU A 104 1.64 -8.78 20.47
CA GLU A 104 0.28 -9.20 20.78
C GLU A 104 -0.63 -9.15 19.54
N THR A 105 -0.46 -8.13 18.68
CA THR A 105 -1.18 -8.03 17.39
C THR A 105 -0.89 -9.25 16.51
N VAL A 106 0.38 -9.59 16.33
CA VAL A 106 0.81 -10.76 15.55
C VAL A 106 0.23 -12.06 16.13
N LYS A 107 0.34 -12.24 17.42
CA LYS A 107 -0.17 -13.43 18.11
C LYS A 107 -1.68 -13.62 17.94
N ILE A 108 -2.47 -12.55 18.07
CA ILE A 108 -3.92 -12.62 17.86
C ILE A 108 -4.23 -12.98 16.42
N ILE A 109 -3.61 -12.32 15.45
CA ILE A 109 -3.85 -12.58 14.02
C ILE A 109 -3.44 -14.01 13.65
N GLN A 110 -2.30 -14.49 14.13
CA GLN A 110 -1.87 -15.87 13.95
C GLN A 110 -2.83 -16.91 14.57
N SER A 111 -3.52 -16.55 15.65
CA SER A 111 -4.55 -17.43 16.23
C SER A 111 -5.78 -17.64 15.35
N HIS A 112 -5.90 -16.86 14.27
CA HIS A 112 -6.90 -16.99 13.21
C HIS A 112 -6.34 -17.59 11.90
N ASP A 113 -5.26 -18.36 12.01
CA ASP A 113 -4.60 -19.06 10.89
C ASP A 113 -4.01 -18.13 9.80
N ILE A 114 -3.84 -16.84 10.10
CA ILE A 114 -3.19 -15.89 9.20
C ILE A 114 -1.69 -15.90 9.50
N GLN A 115 -0.90 -16.13 8.46
CA GLN A 115 0.55 -16.26 8.60
C GLN A 115 1.25 -14.94 8.31
N PHE A 116 2.42 -14.76 8.92
CA PHE A 116 3.33 -13.65 8.68
C PHE A 116 4.56 -14.13 7.93
N HIS A 117 5.11 -13.26 7.09
CA HIS A 117 6.43 -13.49 6.52
C HIS A 117 7.49 -13.61 7.61
N THR A 118 8.45 -14.49 7.40
CA THR A 118 9.64 -14.56 8.24
C THR A 118 10.67 -13.51 7.85
N ALA A 119 11.56 -13.16 8.76
CA ALA A 119 12.72 -12.35 8.43
C ALA A 119 13.47 -12.97 7.23
N ASN A 120 13.85 -12.16 6.25
CA ASN A 120 14.50 -12.54 4.99
C ASN A 120 13.56 -13.01 3.85
N GLU A 121 12.27 -13.04 4.02
CA GLU A 121 11.35 -13.23 2.90
C GLU A 121 11.01 -11.88 2.26
N SER A 122 11.00 -11.86 0.94
CA SER A 122 10.49 -10.85 0.03
C SER A 122 10.29 -9.43 0.62
N ILE A 123 9.04 -9.11 1.00
CA ILE A 123 8.68 -7.78 1.50
C ILE A 123 9.34 -7.44 2.85
N ASN A 124 9.58 -8.41 3.72
CA ASN A 124 10.26 -8.17 4.99
C ASN A 124 11.75 -7.79 4.82
N ALA A 125 12.35 -8.10 3.68
CA ALA A 125 13.68 -7.62 3.36
C ALA A 125 13.73 -6.11 3.03
N LEU A 126 12.57 -5.48 2.78
CA LEU A 126 12.43 -4.05 2.50
C LEU A 126 12.28 -3.22 3.76
N PHE A 127 11.77 -3.83 4.83
CA PHE A 127 11.44 -3.15 6.09
C PHE A 127 12.11 -3.87 7.26
N ASP A 128 12.51 -3.13 8.27
CA ASP A 128 13.06 -3.73 9.49
C ASP A 128 12.00 -4.62 10.17
N ASP A 129 12.29 -5.92 10.30
CA ASP A 129 11.41 -6.91 10.91
C ASP A 129 11.09 -6.62 12.39
N LYS A 130 11.86 -5.80 13.07
CA LYS A 130 11.57 -5.37 14.43
C LYS A 130 10.51 -4.27 14.49
N GLN A 131 10.42 -3.46 13.45
CA GLN A 131 9.50 -2.35 13.36
C GLN A 131 8.23 -2.70 12.61
N PHE A 132 8.30 -3.62 11.65
CA PHE A 132 7.18 -3.98 10.78
C PHE A 132 6.96 -5.50 10.76
N LYS A 133 5.71 -5.91 10.76
CA LYS A 133 5.31 -7.30 10.50
C LYS A 133 4.32 -7.32 9.35
N PHE A 134 4.65 -8.09 8.32
CA PHE A 134 3.83 -8.28 7.13
C PHE A 134 3.22 -9.68 7.11
N THR A 135 1.92 -9.78 6.86
CA THR A 135 1.29 -11.05 6.57
C THR A 135 1.79 -11.61 5.24
N VAL A 136 1.71 -12.91 5.05
CA VAL A 136 1.78 -13.46 3.68
C VAL A 136 0.60 -12.93 2.86
N PRO A 137 0.70 -12.88 1.52
CA PRO A 137 -0.40 -12.41 0.69
C PRO A 137 -1.68 -13.22 0.92
N SER A 138 -2.80 -12.53 1.09
CA SER A 138 -4.11 -13.14 1.18
C SER A 138 -4.39 -14.03 -0.04
N VAL A 139 -4.91 -15.22 0.20
CA VAL A 139 -5.35 -16.12 -0.90
C VAL A 139 -6.60 -15.60 -1.61
N TYR A 140 -7.31 -14.64 -1.03
CA TYR A 140 -8.56 -14.08 -1.57
C TYR A 140 -8.33 -12.78 -2.33
N THR A 141 -7.50 -11.88 -1.78
CA THR A 141 -7.27 -10.53 -2.30
C THR A 141 -5.90 -10.35 -2.93
N HIS A 142 -4.96 -11.23 -2.62
CA HIS A 142 -3.52 -11.16 -2.93
C HIS A 142 -2.83 -9.93 -2.32
N ASN A 143 -3.47 -9.24 -1.39
CA ASN A 143 -2.92 -8.11 -0.67
C ASN A 143 -2.29 -8.56 0.66
N LEU A 144 -1.44 -7.70 1.18
CA LEU A 144 -0.76 -7.85 2.45
C LEU A 144 -1.43 -6.96 3.50
N PHE A 145 -1.32 -7.37 4.76
CA PHE A 145 -1.55 -6.50 5.91
C PHE A 145 -0.23 -6.33 6.64
N ALA A 146 0.08 -5.11 7.02
CA ALA A 146 1.27 -4.84 7.79
C ALA A 146 0.93 -4.06 9.06
N TYR A 147 1.75 -4.26 10.09
CA TYR A 147 1.57 -3.65 11.40
C TYR A 147 2.89 -3.05 11.86
N THR A 148 2.79 -1.90 12.53
CA THR A 148 3.94 -1.21 13.10
C THR A 148 3.56 -0.42 14.35
N THR A 149 4.46 -0.38 15.31
CA THR A 149 4.39 0.55 16.44
C THR A 149 5.13 1.86 16.17
N ALA A 150 5.88 1.92 15.05
CA ALA A 150 6.61 3.12 14.67
C ALA A 150 5.67 4.26 14.28
N THR A 151 6.06 5.48 14.63
CA THR A 151 5.38 6.67 14.14
C THR A 151 5.87 7.00 12.73
N MET A 152 4.95 7.38 11.85
CA MET A 152 5.29 7.82 10.49
C MET A 152 5.68 9.31 10.42
N ASP A 153 5.90 9.95 11.56
CA ASP A 153 6.28 11.36 11.64
C ASP A 153 7.78 11.57 11.46
N ASP A 154 8.57 10.54 11.83
CA ASP A 154 10.03 10.51 11.64
C ASP A 154 10.40 9.33 10.73
N LEU A 155 10.38 9.58 9.42
CA LEU A 155 10.64 8.56 8.41
C LEU A 155 12.09 8.05 8.43
N ASP A 156 13.03 8.85 8.88
CA ASP A 156 14.44 8.45 8.98
C ASP A 156 14.64 7.38 10.07
N SER A 157 13.76 7.34 11.07
CA SER A 157 13.77 6.29 12.10
C SER A 157 13.29 4.92 11.61
N LEU A 158 12.69 4.84 10.42
CA LEU A 158 12.13 3.59 9.88
C LEU A 158 13.18 2.68 9.22
N GLU A 159 14.43 3.09 9.16
CA GLU A 159 15.55 2.30 8.60
C GLU A 159 15.29 1.76 7.17
N LEU A 160 14.60 2.56 6.34
CA LEU A 160 14.20 2.16 4.99
C LEU A 160 15.37 2.09 3.98
N GLY A 161 16.54 2.57 4.36
CA GLY A 161 17.73 2.58 3.53
C GLY A 161 18.39 3.96 3.46
N GLN A 162 19.22 4.17 2.42
CA GLN A 162 19.85 5.45 2.19
C GLN A 162 18.85 6.45 1.61
N ARG A 163 18.69 7.59 2.26
CA ARG A 163 17.85 8.69 1.77
C ARG A 163 18.39 9.24 0.46
N PHE A 164 17.47 9.55 -0.46
CA PHE A 164 17.76 10.26 -1.72
C PHE A 164 16.69 11.29 -2.04
N GLU A 165 17.06 12.26 -2.85
CA GLU A 165 16.15 13.21 -3.49
C GLU A 165 16.02 12.86 -4.98
N LEU A 166 14.90 13.24 -5.59
CA LEU A 166 14.71 13.08 -7.03
C LEU A 166 15.73 13.94 -7.80
N ASP A 167 16.16 13.45 -8.94
CA ASP A 167 16.99 14.25 -9.82
C ASP A 167 16.24 15.42 -10.47
N ASP A 168 16.99 16.36 -11.04
CA ASP A 168 16.42 17.59 -11.63
C ASP A 168 15.44 17.32 -12.78
N ASP A 169 15.63 16.24 -13.54
CA ASP A 169 14.78 15.91 -14.68
C ASP A 169 13.46 15.32 -14.22
N ASP A 170 13.47 14.46 -13.20
CA ASP A 170 12.27 13.91 -12.61
C ASP A 170 11.48 14.96 -11.83
N LEU A 171 12.17 15.84 -11.09
CA LEU A 171 11.53 17.00 -10.45
C LEU A 171 10.83 17.89 -11.48
N LYS A 172 11.46 18.22 -12.60
CA LYS A 172 10.83 19.02 -13.66
C LYS A 172 9.60 18.35 -14.27
N LYS A 173 9.64 17.02 -14.47
CA LYS A 173 8.48 16.27 -14.96
C LYS A 173 7.31 16.36 -13.99
N LEU A 174 7.55 16.14 -12.69
CA LEU A 174 6.52 16.22 -11.65
C LEU A 174 6.01 17.65 -11.46
N ASP A 175 6.88 18.66 -11.49
CA ASP A 175 6.51 20.06 -11.39
C ASP A 175 5.60 20.49 -12.55
N SER A 176 5.88 20.04 -13.75
CA SER A 176 5.03 20.31 -14.92
C SER A 176 3.61 19.78 -14.72
N VAL A 177 3.47 18.55 -14.21
CA VAL A 177 2.16 17.99 -13.91
C VAL A 177 1.49 18.71 -12.75
N ASN A 178 2.24 19.08 -11.72
CA ASN A 178 1.73 19.83 -10.59
C ASN A 178 1.21 21.23 -10.99
N GLN A 179 1.93 21.92 -11.86
CA GLN A 179 1.48 23.22 -12.42
C GLN A 179 0.18 23.05 -13.19
N PHE A 180 0.07 22.01 -14.03
CA PHE A 180 -1.18 21.70 -14.72
C PHE A 180 -2.32 21.42 -13.75
N TYR A 181 -2.10 20.59 -12.72
CA TYR A 181 -3.07 20.28 -11.68
C TYR A 181 -3.65 21.54 -11.03
N HIS A 182 -2.79 22.47 -10.63
CA HIS A 182 -3.21 23.76 -10.06
C HIS A 182 -3.91 24.66 -11.09
N ALA A 183 -3.42 24.72 -12.32
CA ALA A 183 -4.02 25.54 -13.37
C ALA A 183 -5.44 25.08 -13.75
N GLN A 184 -5.77 23.81 -13.56
CA GLN A 184 -7.11 23.27 -13.75
C GLN A 184 -8.01 23.43 -12.49
N GLY A 185 -7.50 23.94 -11.38
CA GLY A 185 -8.24 24.06 -10.13
C GLY A 185 -8.47 22.72 -9.41
N PHE A 186 -7.77 21.66 -9.76
CA PHE A 186 -7.97 20.33 -9.17
C PHE A 186 -7.60 20.29 -7.67
N ASN A 187 -6.69 21.14 -7.24
CA ASN A 187 -6.35 21.31 -5.83
C ASN A 187 -7.52 21.79 -4.95
N GLU A 188 -8.56 22.35 -5.53
CA GLU A 188 -9.77 22.78 -4.82
C GLU A 188 -10.88 21.71 -4.87
N LEU A 189 -10.79 20.79 -5.83
CA LEU A 189 -11.81 19.79 -6.11
C LEU A 189 -11.47 18.40 -5.55
N LEU A 190 -10.18 18.05 -5.51
CA LEU A 190 -9.72 16.73 -5.10
C LEU A 190 -9.14 16.80 -3.69
N LEU A 191 -9.81 16.17 -2.74
CA LEU A 191 -9.46 16.26 -1.31
C LEU A 191 -8.56 15.11 -0.83
N GLY A 192 -8.53 13.99 -1.53
CA GLY A 192 -7.75 12.81 -1.14
C GLY A 192 -8.38 11.51 -1.62
N VAL A 193 -7.99 10.42 -0.97
CA VAL A 193 -8.56 9.10 -1.24
C VAL A 193 -9.85 8.94 -0.43
N ASP A 194 -10.96 8.69 -1.13
CA ASP A 194 -12.26 8.43 -0.51
C ASP A 194 -12.34 6.96 -0.03
N HIS A 195 -11.97 6.02 -0.89
CA HIS A 195 -11.99 4.59 -0.56
C HIS A 195 -11.01 3.79 -1.42
N MET A 196 -10.72 2.59 -0.98
CA MET A 196 -9.97 1.60 -1.73
C MET A 196 -10.90 0.45 -2.12
N ALA A 197 -10.84 0.01 -3.36
CA ALA A 197 -11.66 -1.09 -3.86
C ALA A 197 -10.80 -2.31 -4.20
N THR A 198 -11.03 -3.41 -3.53
CA THR A 198 -10.37 -4.69 -3.83
C THR A 198 -11.34 -5.62 -4.53
N ARG A 199 -10.91 -6.15 -5.69
CA ARG A 199 -11.70 -7.12 -6.46
C ARG A 199 -11.37 -8.54 -6.02
N VAL A 200 -12.41 -9.32 -5.75
CA VAL A 200 -12.29 -10.72 -5.38
C VAL A 200 -13.23 -11.58 -6.23
N LEU A 201 -12.95 -12.87 -6.30
CA LEU A 201 -13.89 -13.81 -6.89
C LEU A 201 -15.18 -13.85 -6.07
N SER A 202 -16.33 -13.92 -6.74
CA SER A 202 -17.63 -13.93 -6.06
C SER A 202 -17.78 -15.07 -5.05
N SER A 203 -17.19 -16.23 -5.32
CA SER A 203 -17.15 -17.37 -4.39
C SER A 203 -16.27 -17.14 -3.15
N SER A 204 -15.39 -16.16 -3.17
CA SER A 204 -14.45 -15.86 -2.09
C SER A 204 -14.81 -14.59 -1.30
N ARG A 205 -15.88 -13.90 -1.70
CA ARG A 205 -16.26 -12.59 -1.14
C ARG A 205 -16.39 -12.60 0.38
N GLU A 206 -17.15 -13.54 0.91
CA GLU A 206 -17.41 -13.62 2.36
C GLU A 206 -16.13 -13.89 3.15
N TYR A 207 -15.28 -14.77 2.64
CA TYR A 207 -13.99 -15.07 3.26
C TYR A 207 -13.05 -13.87 3.24
N ALA A 208 -13.00 -13.15 2.12
CA ALA A 208 -12.20 -11.94 1.99
C ALA A 208 -12.65 -10.84 2.97
N ILE A 209 -13.96 -10.67 3.15
CA ILE A 209 -14.52 -9.73 4.13
C ILE A 209 -14.13 -10.13 5.55
N LEU A 210 -14.29 -11.41 5.89
CA LEU A 210 -13.94 -11.91 7.22
C LEU A 210 -12.44 -11.77 7.51
N GLU A 211 -11.59 -12.04 6.52
CA GLU A 211 -10.15 -11.84 6.64
C GLU A 211 -9.82 -10.36 6.85
N LEU A 212 -10.41 -9.45 6.04
CA LEU A 212 -10.20 -8.01 6.18
C LEU A 212 -10.61 -7.52 7.58
N MET A 213 -11.76 -7.97 8.09
CA MET A 213 -12.24 -7.64 9.45
C MET A 213 -11.39 -8.29 10.55
N THR A 214 -10.71 -9.39 10.25
CA THR A 214 -9.79 -10.05 11.19
C THR A 214 -8.43 -9.35 11.25
N CYS A 215 -7.96 -8.82 10.13
CA CYS A 215 -6.65 -8.20 10.00
C CYS A 215 -6.64 -6.69 10.27
N SER A 216 -7.79 -6.07 10.47
CA SER A 216 -7.91 -4.62 10.61
C SER A 216 -8.87 -4.21 11.71
N ASN A 217 -9.02 -2.92 11.91
CA ASN A 217 -10.09 -2.35 12.73
C ASN A 217 -11.33 -1.98 11.91
N TYR A 218 -11.41 -2.44 10.66
CA TYR A 218 -12.57 -2.22 9.80
C TYR A 218 -13.79 -2.98 10.32
N TYR A 219 -14.95 -2.43 10.10
CA TYR A 219 -16.22 -3.07 10.43
C TYR A 219 -17.10 -3.17 9.18
N PHE A 220 -17.93 -4.17 9.15
CA PHE A 220 -18.89 -4.33 8.09
C PHE A 220 -19.94 -3.23 8.17
N TRP A 221 -20.02 -2.39 7.14
CA TRP A 221 -20.99 -1.30 7.06
C TRP A 221 -22.25 -1.68 6.27
N GLY A 222 -22.11 -2.43 5.20
CA GLY A 222 -23.23 -2.82 4.36
C GLY A 222 -22.81 -3.62 3.14
N ALA A 223 -23.77 -4.18 2.44
CA ALA A 223 -23.56 -4.88 1.19
C ALA A 223 -24.59 -4.44 0.14
N TYR A 224 -24.11 -4.22 -1.06
CA TYR A 224 -24.93 -3.93 -2.23
C TYR A 224 -24.69 -4.99 -3.29
N ASN A 225 -25.76 -5.52 -3.87
CA ASN A 225 -25.68 -6.44 -4.99
C ASN A 225 -26.42 -5.82 -6.19
N ILE A 226 -25.69 -5.61 -7.27
CA ILE A 226 -26.22 -5.06 -8.52
C ILE A 226 -26.26 -6.21 -9.54
N GLU A 227 -27.34 -6.98 -9.53
CA GLU A 227 -27.51 -8.17 -10.36
C GLU A 227 -27.34 -7.88 -11.87
N SER A 228 -27.87 -6.74 -12.34
CA SER A 228 -27.78 -6.33 -13.74
C SER A 228 -26.34 -6.06 -14.20
N MET A 229 -25.43 -5.81 -13.29
CA MET A 229 -24.01 -5.57 -13.56
C MET A 229 -23.11 -6.74 -13.14
N ASN A 230 -23.70 -7.81 -12.59
CA ASN A 230 -22.97 -8.92 -11.98
C ASN A 230 -21.87 -8.42 -11.02
N SER A 231 -22.18 -7.39 -10.27
CA SER A 231 -21.28 -6.72 -9.33
C SER A 231 -21.92 -6.63 -7.96
N SER A 232 -21.10 -6.80 -6.93
CA SER A 232 -21.49 -6.50 -5.56
C SER A 232 -20.37 -5.74 -4.86
N THR A 233 -20.73 -4.86 -3.94
CA THR A 233 -19.79 -4.10 -3.11
C THR A 233 -20.22 -4.17 -1.66
N ASN A 234 -19.26 -4.07 -0.76
CA ASN A 234 -19.47 -4.09 0.68
C ASN A 234 -18.79 -2.88 1.29
#